data_e5567bcbf03ee75d2fbdf3010a5556bc
#
_entry.id   e5567bcbf03ee75d2fbdf3010a5556bc
#
_cell.length_a   1.000
_cell.length_b   1.000
_cell.length_c   1.000
_cell.angle_alpha   90.00
_cell.angle_beta   90.00
_cell.angle_gamma   90.00
#
_symmetry.space_group_name_H-M   'P 1'
#
loop_
_entity.id
_entity.type
_entity.pdbx_description
1 polymer ?
#
loop_
_entity_poly.entity_id
_entity_poly.type
_entity_poly.pdbx_seq_one_letter_code
_entity_poly.pdbx_strand_id
1 'polypeptide(L)'
;MFKRMTADEAVKLVKDGDRVCFNGQVRIAVPERFYKALADSFGATGHPKGIKYMATSSYDKFNDMVEHQHAGMIEEIVVAHYIAIAPFAPAIMANEISAYALPQGILAQMYDCAAARQPGFYSKVGLGTCVDPRVGSCGMNERSSKAFAEPAVVDGEEYLFYRSIYPDVCVLRGTTCDPNGNITMEKEASIMDPLAPAIATHNNGGIVIVQVERFSDEYADPHAVRIPGFLVDVVYEEPGQVMMDRYDYNPVFAGKERIPEEDIPALVDELLLENSKSRKPADLVIAKRAAMEVQPDFRIMNLGVGIPMLLGYEAYKMGNLSKDTAITLECGVGGGMPVGYNFGIVANPDVFMEQSAMFRLYEGGGLDMTAVGALEIDRHGNVNCIKKGKKLIGLGGFNHVTDGAKNVMVCSRFMVGSDIMMENGKLSVKDGSISKFCENVEFMNLNASVMRSYNKRILYVTERCVFRLAEGGLELIEIAPGLDLEKDILAHLPFRPLISADLKEMPWECFDV
;
A
#
# COMPACT_ATOMS: atom_id res chain seq x y z
N MET A 1 -4.46 -34.99 3.23
CA MET A 1 -5.81 -34.79 2.67
C MET A 1 -6.48 -33.71 3.49
N PHE A 2 -6.91 -32.62 2.87
CA PHE A 2 -7.56 -31.49 3.56
C PHE A 2 -8.93 -31.91 4.15
N LYS A 3 -9.40 -31.15 5.15
CA LYS A 3 -10.72 -31.32 5.75
C LYS A 3 -11.66 -30.25 5.23
N ARG A 4 -12.88 -30.63 4.84
CA ARG A 4 -13.97 -29.67 4.59
C ARG A 4 -14.63 -29.33 5.93
N MET A 5 -14.72 -28.04 6.23
CA MET A 5 -15.31 -27.50 7.45
C MET A 5 -16.22 -26.31 7.12
N THR A 6 -16.97 -25.82 8.08
CA THR A 6 -17.54 -24.48 8.05
C THR A 6 -16.51 -23.48 8.59
N ALA A 7 -16.68 -22.17 8.33
CA ALA A 7 -15.83 -21.13 8.94
C ALA A 7 -15.89 -21.19 10.48
N ASP A 8 -17.09 -21.46 11.06
CA ASP A 8 -17.31 -21.56 12.50
C ASP A 8 -16.68 -22.80 13.15
N GLU A 9 -16.40 -23.84 12.39
CA GLU A 9 -15.61 -25.00 12.81
C GLU A 9 -14.12 -24.71 12.68
N ALA A 10 -13.71 -24.11 11.56
CA ALA A 10 -12.32 -23.79 11.28
C ALA A 10 -11.71 -22.81 12.29
N VAL A 11 -12.47 -21.81 12.74
CA VAL A 11 -12.01 -20.83 13.72
C VAL A 11 -11.64 -21.46 15.06
N LYS A 12 -12.23 -22.60 15.45
CA LYS A 12 -11.93 -23.33 16.69
C LYS A 12 -10.53 -23.96 16.68
N LEU A 13 -9.87 -24.00 15.54
CA LEU A 13 -8.49 -24.47 15.41
C LEU A 13 -7.46 -23.39 15.83
N VAL A 14 -7.87 -22.12 15.88
CA VAL A 14 -7.03 -21.02 16.36
C VAL A 14 -6.99 -21.05 17.89
N LYS A 15 -5.79 -21.05 18.45
CA LYS A 15 -5.55 -21.13 19.90
C LYS A 15 -5.23 -19.75 20.48
N ASP A 16 -5.33 -19.62 21.80
CA ASP A 16 -4.91 -18.42 22.50
C ASP A 16 -3.41 -18.18 22.27
N GLY A 17 -3.05 -16.94 21.95
CA GLY A 17 -1.68 -16.52 21.70
C GLY A 17 -1.12 -16.85 20.32
N ASP A 18 -1.89 -17.54 19.45
CA ASP A 18 -1.42 -17.87 18.11
C ASP A 18 -1.09 -16.62 17.30
N ARG A 19 -0.07 -16.74 16.48
CA ARG A 19 0.20 -15.80 15.38
C ARG A 19 -0.59 -16.22 14.16
N VAL A 20 -1.59 -15.42 13.85
CA VAL A 20 -2.48 -15.65 12.71
C VAL A 20 -2.09 -14.73 11.58
N CYS A 21 -1.70 -15.28 10.44
CA CYS A 21 -1.44 -14.51 9.23
C CYS A 21 -2.58 -14.61 8.22
N PHE A 22 -2.76 -13.52 7.48
CA PHE A 22 -3.79 -13.39 6.46
C PHE A 22 -3.19 -12.92 5.15
N ASN A 23 -3.75 -13.38 4.04
CA ASN A 23 -3.47 -12.87 2.71
C ASN A 23 -4.60 -11.99 2.22
N GLY A 24 -4.28 -10.99 1.40
CA GLY A 24 -5.23 -10.02 0.85
C GLY A 24 -4.72 -8.58 0.99
N GLN A 25 -5.46 -7.61 0.42
CA GLN A 25 -5.14 -6.18 0.56
C GLN A 25 -6.41 -5.34 0.57
N VAL A 26 -6.63 -4.60 1.64
CA VAL A 26 -7.78 -3.72 1.89
C VAL A 26 -9.11 -4.46 1.75
N ARG A 27 -9.51 -4.83 0.54
CA ARG A 27 -10.78 -5.51 0.22
C ARG A 27 -10.64 -6.59 -0.86
N ILE A 28 -9.41 -6.86 -1.33
CA ILE A 28 -9.11 -7.82 -2.39
C ILE A 28 -8.54 -9.09 -1.78
N ALA A 29 -9.02 -10.25 -2.22
CA ALA A 29 -8.58 -11.58 -1.77
C ALA A 29 -8.66 -11.76 -0.23
N VAL A 30 -9.63 -11.12 0.43
CA VAL A 30 -9.81 -11.16 1.89
C VAL A 30 -10.72 -12.32 2.26
N PRO A 31 -10.34 -13.21 3.20
CA PRO A 31 -11.21 -14.29 3.70
C PRO A 31 -12.22 -13.72 4.72
N GLU A 32 -13.19 -12.94 4.24
CA GLU A 32 -14.10 -12.10 5.04
C GLU A 32 -14.95 -12.89 6.01
N ARG A 33 -15.38 -14.12 5.63
CA ARG A 33 -16.21 -14.95 6.50
C ARG A 33 -15.43 -15.43 7.73
N PHE A 34 -14.12 -15.63 7.61
CA PHE A 34 -13.29 -16.05 8.73
C PHE A 34 -13.16 -14.95 9.79
N TYR A 35 -13.01 -13.68 9.39
CA TYR A 35 -12.95 -12.56 10.32
C TYR A 35 -14.23 -12.48 11.17
N LYS A 36 -15.38 -12.62 10.53
CA LYS A 36 -16.66 -12.65 11.24
C LYS A 36 -16.75 -13.85 12.19
N ALA A 37 -16.39 -15.04 11.74
CA ALA A 37 -16.40 -16.25 12.59
C ALA A 37 -15.46 -16.10 13.80
N LEU A 38 -14.31 -15.43 13.61
CA LEU A 38 -13.34 -15.18 14.67
C LEU A 38 -13.91 -14.24 15.74
N ALA A 39 -14.56 -13.14 15.33
CA ALA A 39 -15.25 -12.22 16.21
C ALA A 39 -16.42 -12.89 16.97
N ASP A 40 -17.28 -13.61 16.24
CA ASP A 40 -18.42 -14.34 16.81
C ASP A 40 -17.98 -15.41 17.83
N SER A 41 -16.91 -16.15 17.53
CA SER A 41 -16.32 -17.15 18.44
C SER A 41 -15.84 -16.51 19.74
N PHE A 42 -15.08 -15.40 19.64
CA PHE A 42 -14.61 -14.68 20.81
C PHE A 42 -15.78 -14.11 21.64
N GLY A 43 -16.76 -13.49 20.99
CA GLY A 43 -17.95 -12.96 21.66
C GLY A 43 -18.74 -14.02 22.44
N ALA A 44 -18.81 -15.26 21.89
CA ALA A 44 -19.53 -16.37 22.52
C ALA A 44 -18.75 -17.08 23.63
N THR A 45 -17.40 -17.16 23.53
CA THR A 45 -16.58 -18.07 24.36
C THR A 45 -15.45 -17.36 25.11
N GLY A 46 -15.07 -16.14 24.72
CA GLY A 46 -13.86 -15.46 25.14
C GLY A 46 -12.56 -16.03 24.53
N HIS A 47 -12.68 -16.87 23.50
CA HIS A 47 -11.56 -17.51 22.81
C HIS A 47 -11.71 -17.43 21.28
N PRO A 48 -10.61 -17.35 20.51
CA PRO A 48 -9.21 -17.28 20.93
C PRO A 48 -8.85 -15.89 21.49
N LYS A 49 -7.96 -15.86 22.48
CA LYS A 49 -7.50 -14.66 23.18
C LYS A 49 -6.02 -14.38 22.89
N GLY A 50 -5.63 -13.11 22.90
CA GLY A 50 -4.22 -12.70 22.76
C GLY A 50 -3.64 -13.00 21.38
N ILE A 51 -4.45 -12.92 20.34
CA ILE A 51 -4.01 -13.17 18.95
C ILE A 51 -2.91 -12.19 18.55
N LYS A 52 -1.89 -12.70 17.88
CA LYS A 52 -0.84 -11.92 17.21
C LYS A 52 -1.17 -11.87 15.72
N TYR A 53 -1.81 -10.79 15.30
CA TYR A 53 -2.24 -10.59 13.93
C TYR A 53 -1.08 -10.15 13.03
N MET A 54 -0.91 -10.77 11.88
CA MET A 54 0.10 -10.42 10.90
C MET A 54 -0.46 -10.44 9.49
N ALA A 55 -0.19 -9.37 8.71
CA ALA A 55 -0.57 -9.31 7.31
C ALA A 55 0.32 -8.33 6.53
N THR A 56 0.51 -8.56 5.23
CA THR A 56 1.22 -7.63 4.34
C THR A 56 0.44 -6.33 4.10
N SER A 57 -0.85 -6.32 4.44
CA SER A 57 -1.74 -5.16 4.36
C SER A 57 -2.66 -5.15 5.58
N SER A 58 -3.64 -4.26 5.63
CA SER A 58 -4.74 -4.31 6.59
C SER A 58 -6.07 -4.43 5.85
N TYR A 59 -7.09 -5.02 6.50
CA TYR A 59 -8.38 -5.30 5.91
C TYR A 59 -9.51 -4.69 6.74
N ASP A 60 -10.52 -4.14 6.08
CA ASP A 60 -11.65 -3.52 6.76
C ASP A 60 -12.46 -4.53 7.61
N LYS A 61 -12.52 -5.80 7.21
CA LYS A 61 -13.19 -6.87 7.95
C LYS A 61 -12.54 -7.20 9.30
N PHE A 62 -11.27 -6.82 9.50
CA PHE A 62 -10.63 -6.88 10.82
C PHE A 62 -11.38 -6.05 11.86
N ASN A 63 -12.12 -5.03 11.42
CA ASN A 63 -12.92 -4.19 12.31
C ASN A 63 -14.08 -4.94 13.00
N ASP A 64 -14.49 -6.10 12.50
CA ASP A 64 -15.48 -6.96 13.15
C ASP A 64 -15.04 -7.38 14.57
N MET A 65 -13.73 -7.35 14.85
CA MET A 65 -13.13 -7.70 16.13
C MET A 65 -12.93 -6.50 17.08
N VAL A 66 -13.20 -5.26 16.63
CA VAL A 66 -12.86 -4.05 17.41
C VAL A 66 -13.62 -3.98 18.74
N GLU A 67 -14.86 -4.45 18.80
CA GLU A 67 -15.67 -4.46 20.02
C GLU A 67 -15.14 -5.40 21.10
N HIS A 68 -14.35 -6.40 20.72
CA HIS A 68 -13.74 -7.39 21.61
C HIS A 68 -12.35 -6.99 22.10
N GLN A 69 -11.84 -5.84 21.66
CA GLN A 69 -10.46 -5.45 21.96
C GLN A 69 -10.19 -5.25 23.44
N HIS A 70 -11.09 -4.60 24.16
CA HIS A 70 -10.96 -4.39 25.62
C HIS A 70 -10.97 -5.69 26.43
N ALA A 71 -11.52 -6.78 25.86
CA ALA A 71 -11.45 -8.11 26.47
C ALA A 71 -10.13 -8.86 26.17
N GLY A 72 -9.22 -8.23 25.43
CA GLY A 72 -7.89 -8.76 25.11
C GLY A 72 -7.87 -9.81 23.99
N MET A 73 -8.76 -9.69 23.02
CA MET A 73 -8.78 -10.56 21.84
C MET A 73 -7.49 -10.45 21.04
N ILE A 74 -7.00 -9.24 20.81
CA ILE A 74 -5.79 -8.96 20.03
C ILE A 74 -4.68 -8.46 20.96
N GLU A 75 -3.50 -9.08 20.92
CA GLU A 75 -2.30 -8.69 21.66
C GLU A 75 -1.31 -7.88 20.83
N GLU A 76 -1.10 -8.30 19.58
CA GLU A 76 -0.12 -7.70 18.67
C GLU A 76 -0.70 -7.54 17.25
N ILE A 77 -0.42 -6.41 16.60
CA ILE A 77 -0.71 -6.16 15.19
C ILE A 77 0.60 -5.83 14.48
N VAL A 78 0.95 -6.60 13.45
CA VAL A 78 2.11 -6.35 12.56
C VAL A 78 1.59 -6.27 11.13
N VAL A 79 1.50 -5.04 10.59
CA VAL A 79 0.94 -4.77 9.26
C VAL A 79 1.72 -3.67 8.55
N ALA A 80 1.54 -3.54 7.24
CA ALA A 80 2.16 -2.44 6.51
C ALA A 80 1.42 -1.11 6.72
N HIS A 81 0.10 -1.13 6.87
CA HIS A 81 -0.68 0.09 7.07
C HIS A 81 -1.93 -0.13 7.93
N TYR A 82 -2.47 0.96 8.47
CA TYR A 82 -3.62 0.98 9.38
C TYR A 82 -4.87 1.62 8.78
N ILE A 83 -4.85 2.02 7.50
CA ILE A 83 -5.94 2.78 6.87
C ILE A 83 -7.26 2.01 6.96
N ALA A 84 -7.25 0.71 6.63
CA ALA A 84 -8.45 -0.12 6.64
C ALA A 84 -8.93 -0.48 8.07
N ILE A 85 -8.04 -0.42 9.07
CA ILE A 85 -8.32 -0.76 10.47
C ILE A 85 -8.29 0.46 11.40
N ALA A 86 -8.61 1.64 10.87
CA ALA A 86 -8.67 2.89 11.64
C ALA A 86 -9.51 2.82 12.93
N PRO A 87 -10.60 2.03 13.05
CA PRO A 87 -11.33 1.84 14.31
C PRO A 87 -10.50 1.30 15.46
N PHE A 88 -9.37 0.61 15.21
CA PHE A 88 -8.44 0.16 16.25
C PHE A 88 -7.51 1.27 16.78
N ALA A 89 -7.43 2.43 16.12
CA ALA A 89 -6.53 3.50 16.54
C ALA A 89 -6.71 3.94 18.01
N PRO A 90 -7.93 4.04 18.58
CA PRO A 90 -8.10 4.36 20.00
C PRO A 90 -7.42 3.36 20.93
N ALA A 91 -7.58 2.05 20.71
CA ALA A 91 -6.98 0.99 21.52
C ALA A 91 -5.44 0.96 21.36
N ILE A 92 -4.93 1.18 20.16
CA ILE A 92 -3.50 1.31 19.88
C ILE A 92 -2.94 2.52 20.65
N MET A 93 -3.58 3.68 20.54
CA MET A 93 -3.14 4.91 21.22
C MET A 93 -3.26 4.84 22.75
N ALA A 94 -4.16 3.99 23.27
CA ALA A 94 -4.29 3.69 24.69
C ALA A 94 -3.29 2.64 25.20
N ASN A 95 -2.35 2.18 24.36
CA ASN A 95 -1.39 1.11 24.68
C ASN A 95 -2.03 -0.25 25.05
N GLU A 96 -3.24 -0.54 24.56
CA GLU A 96 -3.90 -1.83 24.80
C GLU A 96 -3.32 -2.94 23.90
N ILE A 97 -2.86 -2.56 22.70
CA ILE A 97 -2.30 -3.46 21.68
C ILE A 97 -0.88 -3.03 21.33
N SER A 98 0.04 -3.99 21.17
CA SER A 98 1.32 -3.73 20.51
C SER A 98 1.09 -3.63 19.00
N ALA A 99 1.46 -2.52 18.38
CA ALA A 99 1.15 -2.23 16.99
C ALA A 99 2.40 -1.76 16.22
N TYR A 100 2.68 -2.40 15.10
CA TYR A 100 3.88 -2.15 14.30
C TYR A 100 3.53 -1.92 12.84
N ALA A 101 4.18 -0.94 12.20
CA ALA A 101 4.15 -0.74 10.76
C ALA A 101 5.50 -1.14 10.16
N LEU A 102 5.50 -2.10 9.25
CA LEU A 102 6.68 -2.51 8.49
C LEU A 102 6.44 -2.24 6.99
N PRO A 103 7.50 -2.00 6.20
CA PRO A 103 7.34 -1.88 4.76
C PRO A 103 6.69 -3.16 4.19
N GLN A 104 5.71 -2.99 3.30
CA GLN A 104 4.88 -4.08 2.82
C GLN A 104 5.68 -5.21 2.16
N GLY A 105 6.67 -4.87 1.32
CA GLY A 105 7.52 -5.87 0.70
C GLY A 105 8.47 -6.56 1.69
N ILE A 106 8.85 -5.91 2.80
CA ILE A 106 9.60 -6.55 3.88
C ILE A 106 8.73 -7.64 4.53
N LEU A 107 7.44 -7.35 4.79
CA LEU A 107 6.51 -8.36 5.34
C LEU A 107 6.32 -9.53 4.37
N ALA A 108 6.23 -9.27 3.05
CA ALA A 108 6.14 -10.30 2.04
C ALA A 108 7.40 -11.19 2.02
N GLN A 109 8.59 -10.58 2.01
CA GLN A 109 9.86 -11.31 2.05
C GLN A 109 10.09 -12.07 3.38
N MET A 110 9.53 -11.58 4.50
CA MET A 110 9.55 -12.33 5.77
C MET A 110 8.85 -13.68 5.64
N TYR A 111 7.74 -13.75 4.88
CA TYR A 111 7.08 -15.04 4.60
C TYR A 111 7.94 -15.94 3.71
N ASP A 112 8.59 -15.40 2.66
CA ASP A 112 9.51 -16.17 1.80
C ASP A 112 10.65 -16.79 2.64
N CYS A 113 11.26 -16.01 3.53
CA CYS A 113 12.34 -16.50 4.41
C CYS A 113 11.83 -17.49 5.46
N ALA A 114 10.66 -17.24 6.05
CA ALA A 114 10.03 -18.16 7.00
C ALA A 114 9.68 -19.50 6.33
N ALA A 115 9.22 -19.47 5.07
CA ALA A 115 8.94 -20.66 4.27
C ALA A 115 10.19 -21.55 4.12
N ALA A 116 11.36 -20.93 3.95
CA ALA A 116 12.64 -21.62 3.86
C ALA A 116 13.31 -21.89 5.24
N ARG A 117 12.65 -21.56 6.35
CA ARG A 117 13.19 -21.60 7.72
C ARG A 117 14.49 -20.81 7.88
N GLN A 118 14.66 -19.75 7.10
CA GLN A 118 15.79 -18.83 7.24
C GLN A 118 15.52 -17.86 8.42
N PRO A 119 16.56 -17.44 9.15
CA PRO A 119 16.40 -16.54 10.30
C PRO A 119 15.99 -15.13 9.89
N GLY A 120 16.16 -14.77 8.62
CA GLY A 120 15.86 -13.45 8.05
C GLY A 120 16.66 -13.20 6.77
N PHE A 121 16.66 -11.94 6.35
CA PHE A 121 17.31 -11.49 5.11
C PHE A 121 17.86 -10.06 5.25
N TYR A 122 18.77 -9.70 4.37
CA TYR A 122 19.34 -8.37 4.27
C TYR A 122 18.57 -7.54 3.22
N SER A 123 18.26 -6.29 3.53
CA SER A 123 17.66 -5.34 2.61
C SER A 123 18.18 -3.93 2.88
N LYS A 124 18.27 -3.09 1.85
CA LYS A 124 18.54 -1.65 1.99
C LYS A 124 17.27 -0.84 2.23
N VAL A 125 16.10 -1.43 2.01
CA VAL A 125 14.81 -0.79 2.20
C VAL A 125 14.66 -0.34 3.64
N GLY A 126 14.38 0.96 3.81
CA GLY A 126 14.19 1.58 5.11
C GLY A 126 15.45 2.05 5.84
N LEU A 127 16.65 1.93 5.23
CA LEU A 127 17.86 2.52 5.80
C LEU A 127 17.70 4.02 6.06
N GLY A 128 18.08 4.46 7.28
CA GLY A 128 17.98 5.85 7.69
C GLY A 128 16.56 6.37 7.86
N THR A 129 15.55 5.49 7.87
CA THR A 129 14.14 5.84 8.10
C THR A 129 13.66 5.36 9.47
N CYS A 130 12.37 5.52 9.79
CA CYS A 130 11.81 5.12 11.07
C CYS A 130 11.87 3.60 11.34
N VAL A 131 12.08 2.75 10.33
CA VAL A 131 12.26 1.30 10.53
C VAL A 131 13.70 0.93 10.84
N ASP A 132 14.64 1.83 10.61
CA ASP A 132 16.04 1.70 11.04
C ASP A 132 16.13 1.99 12.55
N PRO A 133 16.52 1.02 13.38
CA PRO A 133 16.54 1.20 14.85
C PRO A 133 17.52 2.28 15.32
N ARG A 134 18.42 2.76 14.46
CA ARG A 134 19.31 3.90 14.76
C ARG A 134 18.61 5.25 14.66
N VAL A 135 17.49 5.31 13.94
CA VAL A 135 16.73 6.54 13.66
C VAL A 135 15.40 6.57 14.39
N GLY A 136 14.71 5.43 14.47
CA GLY A 136 13.38 5.38 15.03
C GLY A 136 12.93 3.99 15.42
N SER A 137 11.64 3.79 15.39
CA SER A 137 10.98 2.52 15.65
C SER A 137 9.79 2.35 14.70
N CYS A 138 9.56 1.13 14.24
CA CYS A 138 8.35 0.77 13.52
C CYS A 138 7.10 0.66 14.43
N GLY A 139 7.25 0.88 15.75
CA GLY A 139 6.17 0.86 16.73
C GLY A 139 5.24 2.06 16.61
N MET A 140 3.94 1.82 16.67
CA MET A 140 2.91 2.85 16.57
C MET A 140 2.56 3.48 17.93
N ASN A 141 3.01 2.88 19.05
CA ASN A 141 2.78 3.33 20.42
C ASN A 141 3.95 2.92 21.33
N GLU A 142 3.91 3.35 22.62
CA GLU A 142 4.98 3.09 23.58
C GLU A 142 5.12 1.60 23.95
N ARG A 143 4.02 0.83 23.92
CA ARG A 143 4.03 -0.62 24.15
C ARG A 143 4.80 -1.38 23.06
N SER A 144 4.94 -0.80 21.88
CA SER A 144 5.52 -1.42 20.68
C SER A 144 7.04 -1.23 20.64
N SER A 145 7.78 -1.90 21.52
CA SER A 145 9.24 -1.75 21.67
C SER A 145 10.08 -2.77 20.90
N LYS A 146 9.45 -3.72 20.18
CA LYS A 146 10.15 -4.79 19.47
C LYS A 146 10.84 -4.27 18.22
N ALA A 147 12.12 -4.57 18.07
CA ALA A 147 12.86 -4.32 16.84
C ALA A 147 12.70 -5.52 15.88
N PHE A 148 12.34 -5.23 14.63
CA PHE A 148 12.24 -6.22 13.55
C PHE A 148 13.44 -6.19 12.61
N ALA A 149 14.28 -5.16 12.73
CA ALA A 149 15.46 -4.96 11.92
C ALA A 149 16.70 -4.72 12.79
N GLU A 150 17.86 -5.09 12.29
CA GLU A 150 19.17 -4.82 12.90
C GLU A 150 20.11 -4.27 11.83
N PRO A 151 20.89 -3.19 12.11
CA PRO A 151 21.91 -2.71 11.18
C PRO A 151 22.98 -3.77 10.95
N ALA A 152 23.39 -3.95 9.71
CA ALA A 152 24.43 -4.89 9.30
C ALA A 152 25.30 -4.29 8.21
N VAL A 153 26.54 -4.77 8.12
CA VAL A 153 27.46 -4.41 7.02
C VAL A 153 27.86 -5.70 6.29
N VAL A 154 27.63 -5.74 5.00
CA VAL A 154 28.00 -6.85 4.12
C VAL A 154 28.82 -6.31 2.98
N ASP A 155 30.01 -6.83 2.79
CA ASP A 155 30.97 -6.39 1.74
C ASP A 155 31.24 -4.87 1.73
N GLY A 156 31.20 -4.25 2.93
CA GLY A 156 31.44 -2.82 3.10
C GLY A 156 30.23 -1.92 2.87
N GLU A 157 29.08 -2.49 2.53
CA GLU A 157 27.81 -1.79 2.34
C GLU A 157 26.85 -1.98 3.52
N GLU A 158 26.10 -0.93 3.87
CA GLU A 158 25.11 -0.98 4.94
C GLU A 158 23.80 -1.62 4.47
N TYR A 159 23.25 -2.46 5.35
CA TYR A 159 21.95 -3.13 5.22
C TYR A 159 21.20 -3.10 6.55
N LEU A 160 19.91 -3.39 6.50
CA LEU A 160 19.12 -3.84 7.63
C LEU A 160 18.92 -5.36 7.49
N PHE A 161 19.21 -6.11 8.55
CA PHE A 161 18.86 -7.53 8.66
C PHE A 161 17.46 -7.64 9.26
N TYR A 162 16.49 -8.07 8.47
CA TYR A 162 15.10 -8.28 8.89
C TYR A 162 14.89 -9.72 9.35
N ARG A 163 14.38 -9.91 10.57
CA ARG A 163 14.15 -11.22 11.15
C ARG A 163 12.86 -11.84 10.63
N SER A 164 12.88 -13.12 10.30
CA SER A 164 11.69 -13.90 9.92
C SER A 164 10.68 -13.97 11.06
N ILE A 165 9.39 -13.99 10.70
CA ILE A 165 8.26 -14.22 11.59
C ILE A 165 7.55 -15.48 11.13
N TYR A 166 7.34 -16.44 12.06
CA TYR A 166 6.74 -17.74 11.77
C TYR A 166 5.27 -17.75 12.18
N PRO A 167 4.32 -17.98 11.25
CA PRO A 167 2.90 -18.09 11.58
C PRO A 167 2.57 -19.45 12.24
N ASP A 168 1.58 -19.44 13.15
CA ASP A 168 0.96 -20.66 13.70
C ASP A 168 -0.28 -21.05 12.89
N VAL A 169 -1.01 -20.07 12.39
CA VAL A 169 -2.17 -20.25 11.52
C VAL A 169 -2.08 -19.30 10.34
N CYS A 170 -2.36 -19.80 9.15
CA CYS A 170 -2.51 -18.98 7.95
C CYS A 170 -3.94 -19.09 7.41
N VAL A 171 -4.58 -17.97 7.14
CA VAL A 171 -5.92 -17.91 6.55
C VAL A 171 -5.84 -17.23 5.20
N LEU A 172 -6.13 -18.01 4.17
CA LEU A 172 -6.02 -17.62 2.76
C LEU A 172 -7.37 -17.62 2.09
N ARG A 173 -7.44 -17.05 0.89
CA ARG A 173 -8.61 -17.10 0.04
C ARG A 173 -8.23 -17.50 -1.38
N GLY A 174 -9.14 -18.25 -2.02
CA GLY A 174 -9.10 -18.58 -3.45
C GLY A 174 -10.50 -18.62 -4.05
N THR A 175 -10.60 -19.03 -5.31
CA THR A 175 -11.88 -19.15 -6.01
C THR A 175 -12.41 -20.58 -5.99
N THR A 176 -11.61 -21.55 -6.45
CA THR A 176 -12.03 -22.94 -6.62
C THR A 176 -11.08 -23.89 -5.92
N CYS A 177 -11.63 -24.87 -5.20
CA CYS A 177 -10.89 -26.00 -4.63
C CYS A 177 -11.21 -27.25 -5.45
N ASP A 178 -10.18 -27.90 -5.99
CA ASP A 178 -10.29 -29.15 -6.74
C ASP A 178 -10.37 -30.40 -5.83
N PRO A 179 -10.59 -31.63 -6.36
CA PRO A 179 -10.68 -32.84 -5.55
C PRO A 179 -9.40 -33.16 -4.75
N ASN A 180 -8.22 -32.69 -5.20
CA ASN A 180 -6.95 -32.86 -4.49
C ASN A 180 -6.68 -31.75 -3.45
N GLY A 181 -7.56 -30.75 -3.33
CA GLY A 181 -7.36 -29.61 -2.46
C GLY A 181 -6.51 -28.48 -3.06
N ASN A 182 -6.18 -28.57 -4.36
CA ASN A 182 -5.51 -27.48 -5.04
C ASN A 182 -6.45 -26.28 -5.20
N ILE A 183 -5.93 -25.10 -4.93
CA ILE A 183 -6.73 -23.88 -4.96
C ILE A 183 -6.30 -23.00 -6.15
N THR A 184 -7.29 -22.54 -6.90
CA THR A 184 -7.12 -21.57 -7.98
C THR A 184 -7.74 -20.22 -7.59
N MET A 185 -7.37 -19.14 -8.30
CA MET A 185 -7.76 -17.76 -7.99
C MET A 185 -8.29 -17.02 -9.22
N GLU A 186 -9.01 -17.72 -10.08
CA GLU A 186 -9.43 -17.24 -11.41
C GLU A 186 -10.42 -16.09 -11.40
N LYS A 187 -11.08 -15.81 -10.28
CA LYS A 187 -12.01 -14.68 -10.13
C LYS A 187 -11.41 -13.53 -9.29
N GLU A 188 -10.20 -13.67 -8.78
CA GLU A 188 -9.60 -12.62 -7.98
C GLU A 188 -9.00 -11.51 -8.84
N ALA A 189 -9.11 -10.25 -8.37
CA ALA A 189 -8.49 -9.09 -9.02
C ALA A 189 -6.99 -8.97 -8.74
N SER A 190 -6.45 -9.79 -7.83
CA SER A 190 -5.03 -9.95 -7.52
C SER A 190 -4.83 -11.28 -6.80
N ILE A 191 -3.67 -11.90 -6.99
CA ILE A 191 -3.30 -13.14 -6.30
C ILE A 191 -2.57 -12.90 -4.98
N MET A 192 -2.06 -11.70 -4.75
CA MET A 192 -1.27 -11.36 -3.56
C MET A 192 -0.05 -12.28 -3.35
N ASP A 193 0.11 -12.84 -2.13
CA ASP A 193 1.13 -13.84 -1.78
C ASP A 193 0.49 -15.05 -1.10
N PRO A 194 -0.20 -15.95 -1.81
CA PRO A 194 -0.85 -17.09 -1.15
C PRO A 194 0.12 -18.21 -0.80
N LEU A 195 1.19 -18.38 -1.57
CA LEU A 195 2.06 -19.56 -1.49
C LEU A 195 3.07 -19.46 -0.33
N ALA A 196 3.78 -18.35 -0.19
CA ALA A 196 4.83 -18.21 0.82
C ALA A 196 4.30 -18.34 2.26
N PRO A 197 3.20 -17.67 2.69
CA PRO A 197 2.63 -17.87 4.01
C PRO A 197 2.06 -19.27 4.23
N ALA A 198 1.51 -19.94 3.17
CA ALA A 198 1.09 -21.34 3.29
C ALA A 198 2.27 -22.26 3.60
N ILE A 199 3.38 -22.15 2.84
CA ILE A 199 4.60 -22.93 3.08
C ILE A 199 5.19 -22.62 4.46
N ALA A 200 5.29 -21.33 4.83
CA ALA A 200 5.83 -20.91 6.12
C ALA A 200 5.06 -21.53 7.30
N THR A 201 3.74 -21.49 7.23
CA THR A 201 2.85 -22.06 8.25
C THR A 201 2.99 -23.58 8.31
N HIS A 202 2.90 -24.25 7.16
CA HIS A 202 3.06 -25.71 7.08
C HIS A 202 4.41 -26.17 7.65
N ASN A 203 5.50 -25.52 7.24
CA ASN A 203 6.85 -25.88 7.69
C ASN A 203 7.10 -25.57 9.17
N ASN A 204 6.32 -24.66 9.75
CA ASN A 204 6.33 -24.36 11.19
C ASN A 204 5.46 -25.34 12.02
N GLY A 205 4.76 -26.27 11.36
CA GLY A 205 3.82 -27.20 12.01
C GLY A 205 2.48 -26.56 12.38
N GLY A 206 2.17 -25.43 11.75
CA GLY A 206 0.92 -24.70 11.89
C GLY A 206 -0.20 -25.21 10.98
N ILE A 207 -1.29 -24.48 10.90
CA ILE A 207 -2.53 -24.87 10.20
C ILE A 207 -2.81 -23.89 9.06
N VAL A 208 -2.96 -24.41 7.83
CA VAL A 208 -3.35 -23.65 6.64
C VAL A 208 -4.83 -23.82 6.36
N ILE A 209 -5.57 -22.72 6.47
CA ILE A 209 -7.03 -22.64 6.26
C ILE A 209 -7.29 -21.83 5.00
N VAL A 210 -8.17 -22.29 4.11
CA VAL A 210 -8.49 -21.59 2.88
C VAL A 210 -10.00 -21.40 2.72
N GLN A 211 -10.44 -20.17 2.49
CA GLN A 211 -11.76 -19.82 1.99
C GLN A 211 -11.81 -20.00 0.48
N VAL A 212 -12.85 -20.62 -0.05
CA VAL A 212 -13.10 -20.71 -1.50
C VAL A 212 -14.54 -20.34 -1.82
N GLU A 213 -14.80 -19.85 -3.05
CA GLU A 213 -16.16 -19.63 -3.52
C GLU A 213 -16.89 -20.97 -3.72
N ARG A 214 -16.16 -22.01 -4.22
CA ARG A 214 -16.75 -23.31 -4.54
C ARG A 214 -15.76 -24.46 -4.50
N PHE A 215 -16.30 -25.65 -4.32
CA PHE A 215 -15.63 -26.91 -4.65
C PHE A 215 -15.93 -27.31 -6.10
N SER A 216 -14.97 -27.95 -6.75
CA SER A 216 -15.10 -28.56 -8.08
C SER A 216 -14.95 -30.09 -8.00
N ASP A 217 -15.65 -30.80 -8.87
CA ASP A 217 -15.42 -32.23 -9.09
C ASP A 217 -14.35 -32.47 -10.18
N GLU A 218 -13.92 -31.43 -10.89
CA GLU A 218 -12.88 -31.45 -11.91
C GLU A 218 -11.53 -31.03 -11.30
N TYR A 219 -10.46 -31.66 -11.77
CA TYR A 219 -9.08 -31.29 -11.39
C TYR A 219 -8.68 -29.96 -12.02
N ALA A 220 -8.01 -29.11 -11.25
CA ALA A 220 -7.50 -27.86 -11.73
C ALA A 220 -6.37 -28.06 -12.75
N ASP A 221 -6.24 -27.12 -13.71
CA ASP A 221 -5.02 -27.02 -14.52
C ASP A 221 -3.83 -26.78 -13.56
N PRO A 222 -2.78 -27.63 -13.60
CA PRO A 222 -1.61 -27.46 -12.75
C PRO A 222 -0.94 -26.10 -12.86
N HIS A 223 -1.02 -25.42 -14.01
CA HIS A 223 -0.49 -24.07 -14.20
C HIS A 223 -1.35 -22.97 -13.54
N ALA A 224 -2.62 -23.28 -13.26
CA ALA A 224 -3.55 -22.35 -12.60
C ALA A 224 -3.55 -22.47 -11.07
N VAL A 225 -2.96 -23.53 -10.52
CA VAL A 225 -2.89 -23.75 -9.06
C VAL A 225 -2.02 -22.67 -8.41
N ARG A 226 -2.59 -21.99 -7.39
CA ARG A 226 -1.91 -20.98 -6.61
C ARG A 226 -1.52 -21.47 -5.21
N ILE A 227 -2.34 -22.35 -4.63
CA ILE A 227 -2.02 -23.02 -3.35
C ILE A 227 -2.14 -24.52 -3.58
N PRO A 228 -1.02 -25.26 -3.54
CA PRO A 228 -1.04 -26.72 -3.67
C PRO A 228 -1.79 -27.40 -2.53
N GLY A 229 -2.64 -28.36 -2.85
CA GLY A 229 -3.49 -29.07 -1.88
C GLY A 229 -2.73 -29.79 -0.78
N PHE A 230 -1.48 -30.21 -1.04
CA PHE A 230 -0.64 -30.84 -0.02
C PHE A 230 -0.15 -29.88 1.08
N LEU A 231 -0.37 -28.55 0.94
CA LEU A 231 -0.11 -27.56 1.99
C LEU A 231 -1.37 -27.22 2.79
N VAL A 232 -2.57 -27.61 2.30
CA VAL A 232 -3.86 -27.16 2.84
C VAL A 232 -4.38 -28.16 3.86
N ASP A 233 -4.70 -27.70 5.08
CA ASP A 233 -5.28 -28.52 6.14
C ASP A 233 -6.81 -28.44 6.14
N VAL A 234 -7.36 -27.25 5.92
CA VAL A 234 -8.80 -26.98 5.98
C VAL A 234 -9.25 -26.10 4.83
N VAL A 235 -10.38 -26.46 4.22
CA VAL A 235 -11.08 -25.62 3.24
C VAL A 235 -12.54 -25.46 3.68
N TYR A 236 -13.04 -24.22 3.62
CA TYR A 236 -14.45 -23.92 3.77
C TYR A 236 -14.97 -23.13 2.56
N GLU A 237 -16.25 -23.34 2.27
CA GLU A 237 -16.91 -22.73 1.12
C GLU A 237 -17.68 -21.47 1.57
N GLU A 238 -17.53 -20.39 0.80
CA GLU A 238 -18.26 -19.14 0.94
C GLU A 238 -18.78 -18.71 -0.45
N PRO A 239 -19.94 -19.21 -0.90
CA PRO A 239 -20.46 -18.94 -2.23
C PRO A 239 -20.79 -17.46 -2.47
N GLY A 240 -20.98 -16.70 -1.39
CA GLY A 240 -21.26 -15.26 -1.43
C GLY A 240 -20.02 -14.36 -1.39
N GLN A 241 -18.82 -14.95 -1.50
CA GLN A 241 -17.62 -14.10 -1.48
C GLN A 241 -17.59 -13.15 -2.67
N VAL A 242 -17.27 -11.89 -2.40
CA VAL A 242 -17.19 -10.82 -3.40
C VAL A 242 -15.76 -10.62 -3.86
N MET A 243 -15.55 -10.24 -5.13
CA MET A 243 -14.23 -9.93 -5.66
C MET A 243 -13.62 -8.76 -4.90
N MET A 244 -14.38 -7.69 -4.71
CA MET A 244 -14.03 -6.53 -3.96
C MET A 244 -15.28 -5.69 -3.65
N ASP A 245 -15.47 -5.30 -2.41
CA ASP A 245 -16.46 -4.35 -1.85
C ASP A 245 -17.80 -4.23 -2.61
N ARG A 246 -17.80 -3.69 -3.84
CA ARG A 246 -18.98 -3.43 -4.67
C ARG A 246 -19.14 -4.39 -5.84
N TYR A 247 -18.17 -5.25 -6.06
CA TYR A 247 -18.15 -6.15 -7.20
C TYR A 247 -18.19 -7.59 -6.72
N ASP A 248 -19.31 -8.26 -6.98
CA ASP A 248 -19.37 -9.71 -6.79
C ASP A 248 -18.34 -10.39 -7.68
N TYR A 249 -18.32 -10.02 -8.95
CA TYR A 249 -17.32 -10.44 -9.92
C TYR A 249 -17.30 -9.49 -11.14
N ASN A 250 -16.11 -9.16 -11.61
CA ASN A 250 -15.92 -8.45 -12.89
C ASN A 250 -14.80 -9.12 -13.70
N PRO A 251 -15.09 -9.70 -14.88
CA PRO A 251 -14.12 -10.43 -15.68
C PRO A 251 -12.98 -9.55 -16.21
N VAL A 252 -13.22 -8.25 -16.40
CA VAL A 252 -12.18 -7.31 -16.86
C VAL A 252 -11.10 -7.16 -15.79
N PHE A 253 -11.49 -7.03 -14.51
CA PHE A 253 -10.56 -6.88 -13.39
C PHE A 253 -9.88 -8.20 -13.03
N ALA A 254 -10.52 -9.34 -13.31
CA ALA A 254 -9.91 -10.67 -13.18
C ALA A 254 -9.01 -11.04 -14.37
N GLY A 255 -8.85 -10.17 -15.37
CA GLY A 255 -8.05 -10.44 -16.56
C GLY A 255 -8.60 -11.54 -17.47
N LYS A 256 -9.92 -11.86 -17.34
CA LYS A 256 -10.60 -12.85 -18.18
C LYS A 256 -11.17 -12.27 -19.45
N GLU A 257 -11.49 -10.99 -19.42
CA GLU A 257 -11.96 -10.23 -20.56
C GLU A 257 -11.14 -8.94 -20.70
N ARG A 258 -11.11 -8.38 -21.91
CA ARG A 258 -10.54 -7.08 -22.17
C ARG A 258 -11.58 -6.19 -22.83
N ILE A 259 -11.67 -4.95 -22.38
CA ILE A 259 -12.44 -3.91 -23.06
C ILE A 259 -11.56 -3.20 -24.08
N PRO A 260 -12.14 -2.61 -25.16
CA PRO A 260 -11.42 -1.74 -26.08
C PRO A 260 -10.69 -0.60 -25.35
N GLU A 261 -9.51 -0.21 -25.85
CA GLU A 261 -8.73 0.88 -25.22
C GLU A 261 -9.53 2.19 -25.17
N GLU A 262 -10.36 2.46 -26.17
CA GLU A 262 -11.24 3.63 -26.24
C GLU A 262 -12.34 3.67 -25.16
N ASP A 263 -12.68 2.53 -24.55
CA ASP A 263 -13.68 2.43 -23.48
C ASP A 263 -13.09 2.61 -22.08
N ILE A 264 -11.75 2.50 -21.94
CA ILE A 264 -11.06 2.68 -20.66
C ILE A 264 -11.36 4.04 -20.01
N PRO A 265 -11.33 5.19 -20.75
CA PRO A 265 -11.67 6.48 -20.17
C PRO A 265 -13.07 6.53 -19.56
N ALA A 266 -14.07 5.97 -20.24
CA ALA A 266 -15.44 5.94 -19.74
C ALA A 266 -15.56 5.14 -18.44
N LEU A 267 -14.92 3.97 -18.37
CA LEU A 267 -14.89 3.14 -17.16
C LEU A 267 -14.17 3.86 -15.99
N VAL A 268 -13.02 4.50 -16.27
CA VAL A 268 -12.28 5.23 -15.23
C VAL A 268 -13.09 6.42 -14.72
N ASP A 269 -13.73 7.19 -15.61
CA ASP A 269 -14.56 8.34 -15.24
C ASP A 269 -15.80 7.91 -14.44
N GLU A 270 -16.47 6.82 -14.80
CA GLU A 270 -17.59 6.25 -14.05
C GLU A 270 -17.16 5.93 -12.60
N LEU A 271 -16.06 5.20 -12.43
CA LEU A 271 -15.55 4.81 -11.12
C LEU A 271 -15.01 5.99 -10.30
N LEU A 272 -14.48 7.02 -10.96
CA LEU A 272 -14.08 8.27 -10.31
C LEU A 272 -15.30 9.10 -9.90
N LEU A 273 -16.38 9.13 -10.70
CA LEU A 273 -17.62 9.85 -10.37
C LEU A 273 -18.34 9.22 -9.18
N GLU A 274 -18.35 7.91 -9.05
CA GLU A 274 -18.89 7.22 -7.87
C GLU A 274 -18.18 7.64 -6.57
N ASN A 275 -16.91 8.01 -6.66
CA ASN A 275 -16.08 8.52 -5.56
C ASN A 275 -15.95 10.05 -5.55
N SER A 276 -16.93 10.79 -6.06
CA SER A 276 -16.90 12.24 -6.33
C SER A 276 -16.50 13.14 -5.15
N LYS A 277 -16.53 12.65 -3.90
CA LYS A 277 -16.03 13.39 -2.72
C LYS A 277 -14.51 13.65 -2.75
N SER A 278 -13.78 13.04 -3.65
CA SER A 278 -12.31 13.03 -3.70
C SER A 278 -11.72 13.71 -4.94
N ARG A 279 -12.54 14.16 -5.89
CA ARG A 279 -12.05 14.84 -7.10
C ARG A 279 -12.17 16.36 -6.92
N LYS A 280 -11.21 16.94 -6.20
CA LYS A 280 -11.13 18.39 -6.07
C LYS A 280 -10.19 18.97 -7.12
N PRO A 281 -10.43 20.23 -7.58
CA PRO A 281 -9.56 20.90 -8.54
C PRO A 281 -8.07 20.82 -8.17
N ALA A 282 -7.74 21.05 -6.89
CA ALA A 282 -6.36 20.93 -6.41
C ALA A 282 -5.72 19.55 -6.68
N ASP A 283 -6.48 18.44 -6.52
CA ASP A 283 -5.96 17.09 -6.75
C ASP A 283 -5.66 16.86 -8.24
N LEU A 284 -6.50 17.40 -9.12
CA LEU A 284 -6.30 17.30 -10.57
C LEU A 284 -5.10 18.13 -11.03
N VAL A 285 -4.90 19.34 -10.50
CA VAL A 285 -3.72 20.17 -10.80
C VAL A 285 -2.45 19.43 -10.43
N ILE A 286 -2.40 18.84 -9.23
CA ILE A 286 -1.23 18.08 -8.77
C ILE A 286 -0.98 16.88 -9.70
N ALA A 287 -2.03 16.12 -10.02
CA ALA A 287 -1.92 14.95 -10.88
C ALA A 287 -1.47 15.32 -12.30
N LYS A 288 -2.06 16.36 -12.91
CA LYS A 288 -1.68 16.86 -14.23
C LYS A 288 -0.25 17.35 -14.26
N ARG A 289 0.17 18.17 -13.25
CA ARG A 289 1.56 18.65 -13.22
C ARG A 289 2.55 17.50 -13.06
N ALA A 290 2.26 16.52 -12.21
CA ALA A 290 3.10 15.34 -12.05
C ALA A 290 3.12 14.45 -13.31
N ALA A 291 1.99 14.34 -14.03
CA ALA A 291 1.89 13.59 -15.29
C ALA A 291 2.79 14.13 -16.40
N MET A 292 3.11 15.43 -16.38
CA MET A 292 4.04 16.05 -17.34
C MET A 292 5.50 15.54 -17.17
N GLU A 293 5.81 14.88 -16.06
CA GLU A 293 7.13 14.29 -15.81
C GLU A 293 7.28 12.86 -16.38
N VAL A 294 6.18 12.28 -16.86
CA VAL A 294 6.23 10.96 -17.51
C VAL A 294 6.93 11.09 -18.85
N GLN A 295 7.96 10.27 -19.06
CA GLN A 295 8.76 10.26 -20.28
C GLN A 295 8.37 9.08 -21.18
N PRO A 296 8.44 9.23 -22.52
CA PRO A 296 8.07 8.17 -23.45
C PRO A 296 8.90 6.89 -23.37
N ASP A 297 10.10 6.96 -22.78
CA ASP A 297 11.01 5.83 -22.59
C ASP A 297 10.86 5.13 -21.23
N PHE A 298 9.96 5.60 -20.36
CA PHE A 298 9.65 4.91 -19.12
C PHE A 298 8.95 3.57 -19.42
N ARG A 299 9.47 2.52 -18.80
CA ARG A 299 8.98 1.15 -19.00
C ARG A 299 8.11 0.66 -17.86
N ILE A 300 8.45 1.02 -16.62
CA ILE A 300 7.76 0.53 -15.42
C ILE A 300 7.55 1.69 -14.46
N MET A 301 6.29 1.90 -14.09
CA MET A 301 5.88 2.91 -13.12
C MET A 301 5.07 2.27 -11.99
N ASN A 302 5.13 2.88 -10.80
CA ASN A 302 4.23 2.58 -9.70
C ASN A 302 3.46 3.85 -9.29
N LEU A 303 2.17 3.70 -9.01
CA LEU A 303 1.31 4.80 -8.60
C LEU A 303 0.64 4.47 -7.26
N GLY A 304 0.96 5.28 -6.25
CA GLY A 304 0.36 5.17 -4.92
C GLY A 304 -1.10 5.60 -4.87
N VAL A 305 -1.75 5.31 -3.76
CA VAL A 305 -3.18 5.60 -3.52
C VAL A 305 -3.47 7.11 -3.47
N GLY A 306 -4.62 7.52 -3.96
CA GLY A 306 -5.13 8.90 -3.91
C GLY A 306 -4.68 9.74 -5.10
N ILE A 307 -4.15 10.94 -4.86
CA ILE A 307 -3.68 11.85 -5.93
C ILE A 307 -2.69 11.17 -6.88
N PRO A 308 -1.69 10.40 -6.40
CA PRO A 308 -0.76 9.71 -7.27
C PRO A 308 -1.41 8.81 -8.33
N MET A 309 -2.51 8.14 -8.00
CA MET A 309 -3.21 7.24 -8.93
C MET A 309 -3.82 7.98 -10.11
N LEU A 310 -4.26 9.23 -9.90
CA LEU A 310 -4.80 10.07 -10.97
C LEU A 310 -3.74 10.44 -12.02
N LEU A 311 -2.46 10.47 -11.63
CA LEU A 311 -1.35 10.79 -12.54
C LEU A 311 -1.32 9.87 -13.76
N GLY A 312 -1.52 8.56 -13.59
CA GLY A 312 -1.51 7.60 -14.70
C GLY A 312 -2.58 7.91 -15.75
N TYR A 313 -3.79 8.23 -15.29
CA TYR A 313 -4.90 8.60 -16.16
C TYR A 313 -4.68 9.96 -16.84
N GLU A 314 -4.15 10.96 -16.12
CA GLU A 314 -3.81 12.26 -16.70
C GLU A 314 -2.67 12.13 -17.74
N ALA A 315 -1.64 11.31 -17.46
CA ALA A 315 -0.57 11.03 -18.43
C ALA A 315 -1.10 10.33 -19.69
N TYR A 316 -2.06 9.42 -19.55
CA TYR A 316 -2.74 8.79 -20.69
C TYR A 316 -3.50 9.82 -21.52
N LYS A 317 -4.30 10.69 -20.92
CA LYS A 317 -5.05 11.75 -21.63
C LYS A 317 -4.14 12.76 -22.34
N MET A 318 -2.99 13.06 -21.76
CA MET A 318 -1.97 13.93 -22.35
C MET A 318 -1.17 13.27 -23.49
N GLY A 319 -1.31 11.95 -23.68
CA GLY A 319 -0.50 11.20 -24.64
C GLY A 319 0.96 10.99 -24.20
N ASN A 320 1.29 11.22 -22.93
CA ASN A 320 2.64 11.04 -22.38
C ASN A 320 2.91 9.59 -21.98
N LEU A 321 1.86 8.80 -21.72
CA LEU A 321 1.99 7.39 -21.37
C LEU A 321 2.19 6.55 -22.64
N SER A 322 3.39 5.96 -22.76
CA SER A 322 3.68 5.04 -23.88
C SER A 322 2.86 3.75 -23.75
N LYS A 323 2.51 3.13 -24.88
CA LYS A 323 1.90 1.79 -24.91
C LYS A 323 2.80 0.71 -24.29
N ASP A 324 4.12 0.95 -24.26
CA ASP A 324 5.12 0.05 -23.69
C ASP A 324 5.34 0.30 -22.19
N THR A 325 4.66 1.28 -21.60
CA THR A 325 4.79 1.59 -20.17
C THR A 325 3.81 0.74 -19.35
N ALA A 326 4.35 -0.13 -18.51
CA ALA A 326 3.54 -0.88 -17.54
C ALA A 326 3.34 -0.06 -16.25
N ILE A 327 2.09 0.22 -15.90
CA ILE A 327 1.75 0.69 -14.55
C ILE A 327 1.61 -0.54 -13.66
N THR A 328 2.28 -0.51 -12.50
CA THR A 328 2.29 -1.63 -11.55
C THR A 328 1.71 -1.21 -10.21
N LEU A 329 1.07 -2.16 -9.53
CA LEU A 329 0.54 -1.97 -8.18
C LEU A 329 1.20 -2.96 -7.22
N GLU A 330 1.36 -2.56 -5.96
CA GLU A 330 2.03 -3.34 -4.92
C GLU A 330 1.36 -4.70 -4.64
N CYS A 331 0.07 -4.83 -4.98
CA CYS A 331 -0.66 -6.10 -4.88
C CYS A 331 -0.26 -7.15 -5.94
N GLY A 332 0.70 -6.84 -6.82
CA GLY A 332 1.21 -7.77 -7.83
C GLY A 332 0.51 -7.67 -9.19
N VAL A 333 -0.28 -6.65 -9.44
CA VAL A 333 -0.90 -6.40 -10.75
C VAL A 333 0.03 -5.52 -11.58
N GLY A 334 0.27 -5.91 -12.83
CA GLY A 334 1.05 -5.14 -13.79
C GLY A 334 0.37 -4.98 -15.13
N GLY A 335 0.59 -3.82 -15.76
CA GLY A 335 -0.06 -3.41 -17.02
C GLY A 335 -1.50 -2.95 -16.84
N GLY A 336 -2.11 -2.49 -17.91
CA GLY A 336 -3.46 -1.91 -17.91
C GLY A 336 -3.56 -0.56 -17.22
N MET A 337 -4.79 -0.10 -16.96
CA MET A 337 -5.07 1.20 -16.34
C MET A 337 -5.67 1.02 -14.94
N PRO A 338 -5.00 1.52 -13.88
CA PRO A 338 -5.59 1.57 -12.54
C PRO A 338 -6.88 2.39 -12.51
N VAL A 339 -7.93 1.85 -11.90
CA VAL A 339 -9.25 2.47 -11.93
C VAL A 339 -9.57 3.17 -10.60
N GLY A 340 -9.15 4.42 -10.50
CA GLY A 340 -9.55 5.33 -9.45
C GLY A 340 -9.11 4.94 -8.03
N TYR A 341 -9.90 5.31 -7.04
CA TYR A 341 -9.60 5.11 -5.61
C TYR A 341 -9.76 3.65 -5.12
N ASN A 342 -10.15 2.74 -6.01
CA ASN A 342 -10.27 1.32 -5.72
C ASN A 342 -8.89 0.66 -5.89
N PHE A 343 -8.03 0.82 -4.89
CA PHE A 343 -6.66 0.31 -4.94
C PHE A 343 -6.63 -1.19 -5.21
N GLY A 344 -5.82 -1.59 -6.20
CA GLY A 344 -5.62 -2.98 -6.61
C GLY A 344 -6.50 -3.44 -7.76
N ILE A 345 -7.46 -2.64 -8.24
CA ILE A 345 -8.23 -2.92 -9.46
C ILE A 345 -7.62 -2.21 -10.66
N VAL A 346 -7.48 -2.97 -11.74
CA VAL A 346 -6.91 -2.50 -13.00
C VAL A 346 -7.81 -2.93 -14.15
N ALA A 347 -8.16 -2.01 -15.05
CA ALA A 347 -8.79 -2.35 -16.31
C ALA A 347 -7.74 -2.94 -17.26
N ASN A 348 -8.05 -4.08 -17.87
CA ASN A 348 -7.15 -4.78 -18.79
C ASN A 348 -5.77 -5.12 -18.20
N PRO A 349 -5.67 -5.77 -17.02
CA PRO A 349 -4.37 -6.16 -16.48
C PRO A 349 -3.64 -7.10 -17.44
N ASP A 350 -2.31 -6.95 -17.55
CA ASP A 350 -1.47 -7.84 -18.38
C ASP A 350 -0.97 -9.04 -17.59
N VAL A 351 -0.72 -8.86 -16.28
CA VAL A 351 -0.14 -9.91 -15.45
C VAL A 351 -0.59 -9.80 -14.00
N PHE A 352 -0.81 -10.96 -13.39
CA PHE A 352 -0.88 -11.14 -11.95
C PHE A 352 0.34 -11.93 -11.49
N MET A 353 1.14 -11.34 -10.62
CA MET A 353 2.31 -11.96 -10.01
C MET A 353 2.20 -11.88 -8.49
N GLU A 354 2.98 -12.68 -7.78
CA GLU A 354 3.04 -12.58 -6.34
C GLU A 354 3.58 -11.22 -5.90
N GLN A 355 3.01 -10.68 -4.83
CA GLN A 355 3.38 -9.39 -4.27
C GLN A 355 4.87 -9.33 -3.91
N SER A 356 5.42 -10.40 -3.34
CA SER A 356 6.85 -10.50 -3.01
C SER A 356 7.74 -10.39 -4.26
N ALA A 357 7.31 -10.94 -5.39
CA ALA A 357 8.02 -10.81 -6.66
C ALA A 357 7.95 -9.37 -7.19
N MET A 358 6.80 -8.70 -7.07
CA MET A 358 6.64 -7.30 -7.45
C MET A 358 7.53 -6.39 -6.60
N PHE A 359 7.60 -6.61 -5.29
CA PHE A 359 8.47 -5.82 -4.42
C PHE A 359 9.95 -6.09 -4.66
N ARG A 360 10.36 -7.30 -5.02
CA ARG A 360 11.75 -7.56 -5.47
C ARG A 360 12.11 -6.79 -6.74
N LEU A 361 11.17 -6.65 -7.68
CA LEU A 361 11.37 -5.79 -8.84
C LEU A 361 11.61 -4.33 -8.42
N TYR A 362 10.82 -3.81 -7.48
CA TYR A 362 10.98 -2.46 -6.99
C TYR A 362 12.31 -2.28 -6.25
N GLU A 363 12.60 -3.12 -5.27
CA GLU A 363 13.82 -3.06 -4.47
C GLU A 363 15.08 -3.16 -5.33
N GLY A 364 15.03 -3.96 -6.40
CA GLY A 364 16.12 -4.10 -7.38
C GLY A 364 16.34 -2.89 -8.29
N GLY A 365 15.57 -1.80 -8.13
CA GLY A 365 15.72 -0.58 -8.93
C GLY A 365 14.97 -0.63 -10.27
N GLY A 366 13.95 -1.49 -10.39
CA GLY A 366 13.20 -1.71 -11.63
C GLY A 366 12.20 -0.60 -12.01
N LEU A 367 11.99 0.41 -11.15
CA LEU A 367 11.05 1.50 -11.41
C LEU A 367 11.73 2.70 -12.08
N ASP A 368 11.20 3.16 -13.20
CA ASP A 368 11.60 4.44 -13.80
C ASP A 368 10.99 5.61 -13.04
N MET A 369 9.73 5.46 -12.59
CA MET A 369 9.03 6.49 -11.84
C MET A 369 8.09 5.90 -10.80
N THR A 370 7.98 6.58 -9.65
CA THR A 370 6.89 6.36 -8.71
C THR A 370 6.26 7.68 -8.30
N ALA A 371 4.97 7.63 -7.94
CA ALA A 371 4.27 8.75 -7.33
C ALA A 371 3.70 8.32 -5.98
N VAL A 372 3.92 9.14 -4.93
CA VAL A 372 3.52 8.86 -3.55
C VAL A 372 2.86 10.07 -2.89
N GLY A 373 2.04 9.83 -1.88
CA GLY A 373 1.46 10.89 -1.06
C GLY A 373 2.33 11.28 0.14
N ALA A 374 2.02 12.41 0.81
CA ALA A 374 2.67 12.83 2.04
C ALA A 374 1.67 13.33 3.07
N LEU A 375 1.94 13.07 4.36
CA LEU A 375 1.33 13.75 5.50
C LEU A 375 2.09 15.02 5.86
N GLU A 376 3.43 14.94 5.86
CA GLU A 376 4.35 16.04 6.16
C GLU A 376 5.57 15.97 5.26
N ILE A 377 6.13 17.15 4.97
CA ILE A 377 7.37 17.34 4.21
C ILE A 377 8.19 18.37 5.00
N ASP A 378 9.44 18.09 5.32
CA ASP A 378 10.26 19.05 6.03
C ASP A 378 11.20 19.86 5.13
N ARG A 379 11.89 20.83 5.74
CA ARG A 379 12.84 21.73 5.06
C ARG A 379 13.96 21.00 4.29
N HIS A 380 14.31 19.79 4.73
CA HIS A 380 15.35 18.96 4.12
C HIS A 380 14.83 18.13 2.95
N GLY A 381 13.50 18.04 2.79
CA GLY A 381 12.82 17.19 1.84
C GLY A 381 12.51 15.79 2.38
N ASN A 382 12.68 15.56 3.67
CA ASN A 382 12.20 14.31 4.28
C ASN A 382 10.67 14.24 4.26
N VAL A 383 10.12 13.03 4.18
CA VAL A 383 8.67 12.81 4.12
C VAL A 383 8.22 11.93 5.27
N ASN A 384 7.08 12.28 5.85
CA ASN A 384 6.29 11.46 6.75
C ASN A 384 4.97 11.07 6.08
N CYS A 385 4.66 9.77 6.02
CA CYS A 385 3.35 9.26 5.63
C CYS A 385 2.75 8.29 6.65
N ILE A 386 3.40 8.05 7.80
CA ILE A 386 3.04 6.99 8.75
C ILE A 386 1.96 7.43 9.72
N LYS A 387 2.21 8.52 10.42
CA LYS A 387 1.41 8.94 11.57
C LYS A 387 1.49 10.45 11.74
N LYS A 388 0.36 11.06 12.07
CA LYS A 388 0.28 12.46 12.52
C LYS A 388 -0.77 12.59 13.60
N GLY A 389 -0.36 12.92 14.82
CA GLY A 389 -1.25 12.97 15.97
C GLY A 389 -1.96 11.62 16.20
N LYS A 390 -3.30 11.63 16.14
CA LYS A 390 -4.12 10.40 16.31
C LYS A 390 -4.35 9.62 14.99
N LYS A 391 -3.93 10.16 13.85
CA LYS A 391 -4.11 9.53 12.55
C LYS A 391 -2.98 8.54 12.30
N LEU A 392 -3.31 7.25 12.25
CA LEU A 392 -2.40 6.16 11.90
C LEU A 392 -2.63 5.80 10.43
N ILE A 393 -1.58 5.80 9.62
CA ILE A 393 -1.62 5.38 8.22
C ILE A 393 -0.73 4.18 8.00
N GLY A 394 0.54 4.23 8.42
CA GLY A 394 1.53 3.18 8.21
C GLY A 394 2.36 3.41 6.94
N LEU A 395 3.20 2.44 6.62
CA LEU A 395 4.18 2.52 5.55
C LEU A 395 3.63 2.09 4.17
N GLY A 396 2.83 1.02 4.14
CA GLY A 396 2.47 0.40 2.87
C GLY A 396 3.71 0.00 2.07
N GLY A 397 3.65 0.17 0.76
CA GLY A 397 4.77 -0.04 -0.16
C GLY A 397 5.74 1.13 -0.27
N PHE A 398 5.51 2.25 0.44
CA PHE A 398 6.18 3.53 0.26
C PHE A 398 7.71 3.42 0.15
N ASN A 399 8.37 2.76 1.12
CA ASN A 399 9.83 2.64 1.12
C ASN A 399 10.35 1.89 -0.10
N HIS A 400 9.70 0.78 -0.50
CA HIS A 400 10.14 0.01 -1.67
C HIS A 400 10.05 0.82 -2.97
N VAL A 401 8.92 1.51 -3.17
CA VAL A 401 8.72 2.26 -4.42
C VAL A 401 9.60 3.50 -4.49
N THR A 402 9.85 4.18 -3.37
CA THR A 402 10.73 5.35 -3.34
C THR A 402 12.21 4.96 -3.42
N ASP A 403 12.62 3.90 -2.72
CA ASP A 403 13.99 3.38 -2.77
C ASP A 403 14.31 2.77 -4.14
N GLY A 404 13.31 2.16 -4.81
CA GLY A 404 13.47 1.49 -6.09
C GLY A 404 13.35 2.38 -7.32
N ALA A 405 12.66 3.53 -7.25
CA ALA A 405 12.44 4.38 -8.41
C ALA A 405 13.61 5.32 -8.70
N LYS A 406 13.86 5.60 -9.98
CA LYS A 406 14.81 6.66 -10.42
C LYS A 406 14.22 8.05 -10.22
N ASN A 407 12.91 8.21 -10.50
CA ASN A 407 12.17 9.45 -10.37
C ASN A 407 11.05 9.26 -9.34
N VAL A 408 10.98 10.15 -8.34
CA VAL A 408 9.99 10.11 -7.27
C VAL A 408 9.16 11.40 -7.30
N MET A 409 7.83 11.26 -7.46
CA MET A 409 6.89 12.36 -7.38
C MET A 409 6.17 12.31 -6.03
N VAL A 410 6.43 13.27 -5.16
CA VAL A 410 5.68 13.44 -3.91
C VAL A 410 4.50 14.36 -4.18
N CYS A 411 3.31 13.77 -4.36
CA CYS A 411 2.08 14.45 -4.71
C CYS A 411 1.28 14.79 -3.45
N SER A 412 1.19 16.05 -3.09
CA SER A 412 0.52 16.48 -1.86
C SER A 412 -0.10 17.86 -2.01
N ARG A 413 -1.28 18.08 -1.42
CA ARG A 413 -1.77 19.44 -1.26
C ARG A 413 -0.80 20.24 -0.39
N PHE A 414 -0.71 21.53 -0.63
CA PHE A 414 0.15 22.43 0.14
C PHE A 414 -0.29 22.53 1.61
N MET A 415 -1.61 22.59 1.82
CA MET A 415 -2.22 22.56 3.14
C MET A 415 -3.33 21.51 3.22
N VAL A 416 -3.66 21.06 4.42
CA VAL A 416 -4.78 20.15 4.65
C VAL A 416 -6.10 20.87 4.31
N GLY A 417 -6.78 20.38 3.28
CA GLY A 417 -8.07 20.94 2.82
C GLY A 417 -7.93 22.18 1.93
N SER A 418 -6.71 22.56 1.52
CA SER A 418 -6.52 23.60 0.50
C SER A 418 -7.18 23.20 -0.82
N ASP A 419 -7.56 24.20 -1.60
CA ASP A 419 -8.13 24.03 -2.92
C ASP A 419 -7.78 25.22 -3.81
N ILE A 420 -8.09 25.11 -5.10
CA ILE A 420 -7.96 26.20 -6.06
C ILE A 420 -9.34 26.58 -6.61
N MET A 421 -9.47 27.80 -7.05
CA MET A 421 -10.64 28.34 -7.71
C MET A 421 -10.21 29.11 -8.96
N MET A 422 -10.94 28.89 -10.06
CA MET A 422 -10.78 29.65 -11.30
C MET A 422 -12.01 30.54 -11.49
N GLU A 423 -11.82 31.85 -11.37
CA GLU A 423 -12.88 32.85 -11.55
C GLU A 423 -12.44 33.89 -12.59
N ASN A 424 -13.21 34.02 -13.67
CA ASN A 424 -12.95 34.99 -14.75
C ASN A 424 -11.53 34.89 -15.34
N GLY A 425 -10.99 33.65 -15.47
CA GLY A 425 -9.63 33.41 -15.98
C GLY A 425 -8.51 33.78 -15.00
N LYS A 426 -8.84 34.06 -13.74
CA LYS A 426 -7.88 34.33 -12.68
C LYS A 426 -7.87 33.20 -11.66
N LEU A 427 -6.67 32.68 -11.40
CA LEU A 427 -6.44 31.67 -10.36
C LEU A 427 -6.44 32.33 -8.99
N SER A 428 -7.11 31.71 -8.04
CA SER A 428 -7.02 32.00 -6.62
C SER A 428 -6.91 30.72 -5.81
N VAL A 429 -6.30 30.80 -4.63
CA VAL A 429 -6.16 29.66 -3.72
C VAL A 429 -7.08 29.83 -2.51
N LYS A 430 -7.69 28.71 -2.12
CA LYS A 430 -8.39 28.60 -0.85
C LYS A 430 -7.44 27.94 0.15
N ASP A 431 -7.07 28.65 1.19
CA ASP A 431 -6.21 28.12 2.23
C ASP A 431 -6.87 26.95 2.96
N GLY A 432 -6.03 26.00 3.36
CA GLY A 432 -6.41 24.90 4.23
C GLY A 432 -6.23 25.24 5.70
N SER A 433 -6.41 24.24 6.55
CA SER A 433 -6.34 24.42 8.00
C SER A 433 -4.91 24.34 8.57
N ILE A 434 -4.05 23.50 8.00
CA ILE A 434 -2.71 23.18 8.51
C ILE A 434 -1.77 23.01 7.32
N SER A 435 -0.57 23.65 7.35
CA SER A 435 0.49 23.39 6.38
C SER A 435 0.94 21.94 6.47
N LYS A 436 1.21 21.32 5.33
CA LYS A 436 1.87 20.01 5.28
C LYS A 436 3.39 20.12 5.31
N PHE A 437 3.93 21.34 5.26
CA PHE A 437 5.34 21.60 5.44
C PHE A 437 5.65 21.89 6.91
N CYS A 438 6.78 21.36 7.41
CA CYS A 438 7.22 21.47 8.78
C CYS A 438 8.74 21.69 8.86
N GLU A 439 9.26 22.09 10.02
CA GLU A 439 10.72 22.22 10.22
C GLU A 439 11.41 20.85 10.16
N ASN A 440 10.84 19.87 10.86
CA ASN A 440 11.30 18.47 10.86
C ASN A 440 10.09 17.56 10.92
N VAL A 441 10.10 16.47 10.16
CA VAL A 441 9.04 15.44 10.20
C VAL A 441 9.07 14.68 11.53
N GLU A 442 7.88 14.30 12.04
CA GLU A 442 7.77 13.50 13.25
C GLU A 442 8.29 12.07 13.04
N PHE A 443 7.97 11.49 11.88
CA PHE A 443 8.42 10.16 11.46
C PHE A 443 9.03 10.27 10.07
N MET A 444 10.18 9.65 9.87
CA MET A 444 10.89 9.70 8.59
C MET A 444 10.65 8.44 7.78
N ASN A 445 9.85 8.54 6.70
CA ASN A 445 9.68 7.48 5.72
C ASN A 445 10.63 7.59 4.55
N LEU A 446 10.81 8.80 4.03
CA LEU A 446 11.79 9.11 3.02
C LEU A 446 12.85 9.98 3.68
N ASN A 447 14.09 9.51 3.64
CA ASN A 447 15.25 10.25 4.09
C ASN A 447 15.91 10.93 2.89
N ALA A 448 15.75 12.23 2.79
CA ALA A 448 16.25 13.01 1.66
C ALA A 448 17.77 12.90 1.46
N SER A 449 18.54 12.73 2.55
CA SER A 449 19.98 12.54 2.46
C SER A 449 20.35 11.20 1.82
N VAL A 450 19.65 10.12 2.20
CA VAL A 450 19.80 8.80 1.60
C VAL A 450 19.40 8.84 0.12
N MET A 451 18.27 9.49 -0.19
CA MET A 451 17.81 9.59 -1.59
C MET A 451 18.83 10.35 -2.48
N ARG A 452 19.44 11.42 -1.94
CA ARG A 452 20.53 12.12 -2.67
C ARG A 452 21.76 11.23 -2.89
N SER A 453 22.15 10.43 -1.89
CA SER A 453 23.29 9.50 -2.05
C SER A 453 23.04 8.44 -3.11
N TYR A 454 21.77 8.10 -3.36
CA TYR A 454 21.34 7.20 -4.44
C TYR A 454 21.10 7.93 -5.78
N ASN A 455 21.38 9.23 -5.83
CA ASN A 455 21.22 10.06 -7.03
C ASN A 455 19.77 10.06 -7.58
N LYS A 456 18.77 10.03 -6.69
CA LYS A 456 17.35 10.05 -7.06
C LYS A 456 16.88 11.44 -7.43
N ARG A 457 16.09 11.55 -8.50
CA ARG A 457 15.38 12.79 -8.84
C ARG A 457 14.05 12.82 -8.10
N ILE A 458 13.86 13.82 -7.22
CA ILE A 458 12.63 13.95 -6.43
C ILE A 458 12.01 15.32 -6.66
N LEU A 459 10.71 15.30 -7.02
CA LEU A 459 9.86 16.50 -7.09
C LEU A 459 8.75 16.40 -6.04
N TYR A 460 8.44 17.54 -5.43
CA TYR A 460 7.33 17.72 -4.50
C TYR A 460 6.30 18.61 -5.19
N VAL A 461 5.22 18.02 -5.65
CA VAL A 461 4.21 18.68 -6.48
C VAL A 461 3.00 19.03 -5.63
N THR A 462 2.66 20.31 -5.58
CA THR A 462 1.45 20.82 -4.92
C THR A 462 0.57 21.60 -5.91
N GLU A 463 -0.61 22.00 -5.48
CA GLU A 463 -1.49 22.83 -6.29
C GLU A 463 -1.02 24.27 -6.43
N ARG A 464 -0.04 24.71 -5.61
CA ARG A 464 0.48 26.09 -5.59
C ARG A 464 1.86 26.23 -6.15
N CYS A 465 2.68 25.18 -6.01
CA CYS A 465 4.10 25.27 -6.33
C CYS A 465 4.73 23.88 -6.47
N VAL A 466 5.90 23.84 -7.08
CA VAL A 466 6.72 22.64 -7.19
C VAL A 466 8.09 22.90 -6.57
N PHE A 467 8.52 21.95 -5.72
CA PHE A 467 9.90 21.93 -5.22
C PHE A 467 10.65 20.75 -5.83
N ARG A 468 11.98 20.88 -5.91
CA ARG A 468 12.88 19.73 -6.14
C ARG A 468 13.77 19.51 -4.93
N LEU A 469 14.24 18.28 -4.78
CA LEU A 469 15.28 17.96 -3.80
C LEU A 469 16.63 18.44 -4.31
N ALA A 470 17.25 19.37 -3.59
CA ALA A 470 18.56 19.93 -3.88
C ALA A 470 19.56 19.64 -2.74
N GLU A 471 20.84 19.98 -2.91
CA GLU A 471 21.89 19.74 -1.90
C GLU A 471 21.58 20.43 -0.56
N GLY A 472 21.00 21.61 -0.58
CA GLY A 472 20.64 22.38 0.62
C GLY A 472 19.24 22.10 1.19
N GLY A 473 18.48 21.16 0.63
CA GLY A 473 17.10 20.85 1.01
C GLY A 473 16.09 21.10 -0.12
N LEU A 474 14.90 21.59 0.22
CA LEU A 474 13.86 21.89 -0.76
C LEU A 474 14.23 23.17 -1.54
N GLU A 475 14.20 23.09 -2.87
CA GLU A 475 14.33 24.23 -3.77
C GLU A 475 13.03 24.46 -4.53
N LEU A 476 12.45 25.65 -4.39
CA LEU A 476 11.27 26.09 -5.12
C LEU A 476 11.64 26.38 -6.58
N ILE A 477 11.02 25.65 -7.51
CA ILE A 477 11.32 25.74 -8.94
C ILE A 477 10.16 26.26 -9.78
N GLU A 478 8.92 26.13 -9.28
CA GLU A 478 7.73 26.63 -9.97
C GLU A 478 6.71 27.15 -8.97
N ILE A 479 5.94 28.18 -9.37
CA ILE A 479 4.76 28.66 -8.68
C ILE A 479 3.56 28.68 -9.62
N ALA A 480 2.37 28.51 -9.07
CA ALA A 480 1.14 28.55 -9.86
C ALA A 480 0.92 29.96 -10.45
N PRO A 481 0.42 30.06 -11.69
CA PRO A 481 0.26 31.36 -12.36
C PRO A 481 -0.57 32.36 -11.55
N GLY A 482 -0.07 33.59 -11.45
CA GLY A 482 -0.75 34.68 -10.77
C GLY A 482 -0.72 34.65 -9.24
N LEU A 483 -0.03 33.68 -8.61
CA LEU A 483 0.22 33.67 -7.17
C LEU A 483 1.45 34.53 -6.82
N ASP A 484 1.38 35.15 -5.65
CA ASP A 484 2.48 35.94 -5.09
C ASP A 484 3.40 35.03 -4.26
N LEU A 485 4.71 35.09 -4.55
CA LEU A 485 5.73 34.26 -3.89
C LEU A 485 5.73 34.45 -2.37
N GLU A 486 5.75 35.68 -1.89
CA GLU A 486 5.88 35.97 -0.47
C GLU A 486 4.56 35.69 0.27
N LYS A 487 3.43 36.13 -0.30
CA LYS A 487 2.12 36.02 0.34
C LYS A 487 1.52 34.63 0.27
N ASP A 488 1.51 34.01 -0.94
CA ASP A 488 0.73 32.78 -1.20
C ASP A 488 1.55 31.50 -0.98
N ILE A 489 2.90 31.62 -0.90
CA ILE A 489 3.80 30.49 -0.70
C ILE A 489 4.61 30.64 0.59
N LEU A 490 5.53 31.64 0.67
CA LEU A 490 6.51 31.72 1.75
C LEU A 490 5.88 32.05 3.12
N ALA A 491 4.83 32.84 3.16
CA ALA A 491 4.09 33.14 4.40
C ALA A 491 3.45 31.91 5.06
N HIS A 492 3.24 30.82 4.30
CA HIS A 492 2.63 29.57 4.76
C HIS A 492 3.65 28.45 5.05
N LEU A 493 4.93 28.70 4.84
CA LEU A 493 6.01 27.76 5.15
C LEU A 493 6.65 28.10 6.49
N PRO A 494 6.93 27.11 7.36
CA PRO A 494 7.62 27.36 8.64
C PRO A 494 9.13 27.61 8.45
N PHE A 495 9.67 27.47 7.23
CA PHE A 495 11.06 27.69 6.85
C PHE A 495 11.14 28.41 5.49
N ARG A 496 12.28 29.02 5.19
CA ARG A 496 12.54 29.56 3.86
C ARG A 496 13.26 28.52 3.00
N PRO A 497 12.64 28.04 1.90
CA PRO A 497 13.29 27.12 0.97
C PRO A 497 14.37 27.85 0.16
N LEU A 498 15.20 27.07 -0.54
CA LEU A 498 16.00 27.62 -1.64
C LEU A 498 15.06 28.09 -2.74
N ILE A 499 15.36 29.22 -3.35
CA ILE A 499 14.61 29.74 -4.50
C ILE A 499 15.48 29.57 -5.74
N SER A 500 14.93 28.88 -6.75
CA SER A 500 15.65 28.70 -8.02
C SER A 500 15.92 30.04 -8.69
N ALA A 501 17.14 30.19 -9.21
CA ALA A 501 17.48 31.35 -10.03
C ALA A 501 16.63 31.39 -11.34
N ASP A 502 16.12 30.25 -11.78
CA ASP A 502 15.19 30.07 -12.92
C ASP A 502 13.81 29.65 -12.41
N LEU A 503 13.27 30.40 -11.45
CA LEU A 503 11.90 30.17 -10.93
C LEU A 503 10.89 30.42 -12.06
N LYS A 504 10.04 29.41 -12.33
CA LYS A 504 9.06 29.43 -13.42
C LYS A 504 7.63 29.48 -12.91
N GLU A 505 6.70 29.80 -13.78
CA GLU A 505 5.28 29.50 -13.57
C GLU A 505 4.99 28.05 -13.95
N MET A 506 4.10 27.40 -13.17
CA MET A 506 3.54 26.10 -13.56
C MET A 506 2.76 26.26 -14.88
N PRO A 507 2.80 25.26 -15.77
CA PRO A 507 2.05 25.30 -17.03
C PRO A 507 0.55 25.53 -16.80
N TRP A 508 -0.06 26.44 -17.57
CA TRP A 508 -1.50 26.75 -17.47
C TRP A 508 -2.39 25.53 -17.71
N GLU A 509 -1.95 24.58 -18.53
CA GLU A 509 -2.66 23.34 -18.86
C GLU A 509 -2.94 22.49 -17.62
N CYS A 510 -2.17 22.67 -16.53
CA CYS A 510 -2.45 22.01 -15.26
C CYS A 510 -3.75 22.48 -14.62
N PHE A 511 -4.16 23.73 -14.89
CA PHE A 511 -5.27 24.42 -14.24
C PHE A 511 -6.58 24.35 -15.04
N ASP A 512 -6.60 23.68 -16.14
CA ASP A 512 -7.81 23.33 -16.90
C ASP A 512 -8.48 22.10 -16.23
N VAL A 513 -9.25 22.33 -15.12
CA VAL A 513 -9.79 21.29 -14.23
C VAL A 513 -11.26 21.52 -13.88
#